data_2038f0d293fce5fc5e0e334e9027acac
#
_entry.id   2038f0d293fce5fc5e0e334e9027acac
#
_cell.length_a   1.000
_cell.length_b   1.000
_cell.length_c   1.000
_cell.angle_alpha   90.00
_cell.angle_beta   90.00
_cell.angle_gamma   90.00
#
_symmetry.space_group_name_H-M   'P 1'
#
loop_
_entity.id
_entity.type
_entity.pdbx_description
1 polymer ?
#
loop_
_entity_poly.entity_id
_entity_poly.type
_entity_poly.pdbx_seq_one_letter_code
_entity_poly.pdbx_strand_id
1 'polypeptide(L)'
;LEDAVKMKRQQVWEELRALKERKGETEHGDVNILPIRVMHGKLPIVGFRIDNFAYITDMKTIPDTELPYLEGVEYMIVNGLRHKEHPSHQSIEEAIAFTQKLGVKETWLVHMSHHIEPHDIEEKTLPQGIHLAYDGEVIEF
;
A
#
# COMPACT_ATOMS: atom_id res chain seq x y z
N LEU A 1 16.73 -22.60 11.70
CA LEU A 1 15.28 -22.77 11.44
C LEU A 1 14.62 -21.48 10.94
N GLU A 2 14.92 -20.35 11.56
CA GLU A 2 14.38 -19.03 11.18
C GLU A 2 14.81 -18.61 9.76
N ASP A 3 16.06 -18.81 9.41
CA ASP A 3 16.59 -18.48 8.08
C ASP A 3 16.00 -19.38 6.98
N ALA A 4 15.77 -20.65 7.26
CA ALA A 4 15.14 -21.57 6.31
C ALA A 4 13.65 -21.22 6.06
N VAL A 5 12.93 -20.76 7.08
CA VAL A 5 11.55 -20.28 6.96
C VAL A 5 11.51 -18.97 6.19
N LYS A 6 12.48 -18.08 6.42
CA LYS A 6 12.62 -16.79 5.73
C LYS A 6 12.93 -16.98 4.24
N MET A 7 13.84 -17.89 3.91
CA MET A 7 14.15 -18.26 2.51
C MET A 7 12.95 -18.89 1.80
N LYS A 8 12.22 -19.79 2.45
CA LYS A 8 11.01 -20.39 1.88
C LYS A 8 9.91 -19.36 1.58
N ARG A 9 9.73 -18.40 2.47
CA ARG A 9 8.78 -17.28 2.26
C ARG A 9 9.20 -16.40 1.09
N GLN A 10 10.49 -16.07 0.98
CA GLN A 10 11.01 -15.30 -0.14
C GLN A 10 10.78 -16.03 -1.47
N GLN A 11 11.07 -17.32 -1.54
CA GLN A 11 10.87 -18.14 -2.72
C GLN A 11 9.39 -18.20 -3.14
N VAL A 12 8.47 -18.36 -2.20
CA VAL A 12 7.02 -18.33 -2.48
C VAL A 12 6.58 -16.99 -3.08
N TRP A 13 7.13 -15.87 -2.61
CA TRP A 13 6.84 -14.56 -3.16
C TRP A 13 7.35 -14.39 -4.59
N GLU A 14 8.56 -14.86 -4.87
CA GLU A 14 9.15 -14.84 -6.20
C GLU A 14 8.39 -15.76 -7.18
N GLU A 15 7.96 -16.92 -6.73
CA GLU A 15 7.12 -17.84 -7.51
C GLU A 15 5.73 -17.25 -7.80
N LEU A 16 5.10 -16.60 -6.83
CA LEU A 16 3.81 -15.91 -7.02
C LEU A 16 3.92 -14.76 -8.04
N ARG A 17 5.02 -14.01 -8.03
CA ARG A 17 5.30 -12.98 -9.05
C ARG A 17 5.53 -13.59 -10.42
N ALA A 18 6.40 -14.59 -10.51
CA ALA A 18 6.70 -15.27 -11.76
C ALA A 18 5.46 -15.93 -12.41
N LEU A 19 4.54 -16.46 -11.60
CA LEU A 19 3.26 -17.01 -12.08
C LEU A 19 2.35 -15.94 -12.66
N LYS A 20 2.39 -14.70 -12.14
CA LYS A 20 1.58 -13.57 -12.65
C LYS A 20 2.16 -12.98 -13.92
N GLU A 21 3.46 -12.83 -14.01
CA GLU A 21 4.14 -12.38 -15.23
C GLU A 21 3.95 -13.36 -16.41
N ARG A 22 3.67 -14.65 -16.13
CA ARG A 22 3.40 -15.69 -17.14
C ARG A 22 1.95 -15.79 -17.59
N LYS A 23 1.00 -15.27 -16.83
CA LYS A 23 -0.40 -15.17 -17.24
C LYS A 23 -0.59 -13.91 -18.11
N GLY A 24 0.02 -13.94 -19.29
CA GLY A 24 -0.34 -13.00 -20.33
C GLY A 24 -1.81 -13.17 -20.69
N GLU A 25 -2.43 -12.04 -20.95
CA GLU A 25 -3.71 -11.78 -21.62
C GLU A 25 -4.59 -13.01 -21.86
N THR A 26 -5.64 -13.17 -21.09
CA THR A 26 -6.80 -13.92 -21.52
C THR A 26 -7.81 -12.96 -22.14
N GLU A 27 -8.55 -13.41 -23.16
CA GLU A 27 -9.47 -12.63 -24.00
C GLU A 27 -10.69 -12.02 -23.27
N HIS A 28 -10.70 -12.01 -21.93
CA HIS A 28 -11.81 -11.55 -21.08
C HIS A 28 -11.43 -10.41 -20.12
N GLY A 29 -10.41 -9.61 -20.45
CA GLY A 29 -10.05 -8.45 -19.65
C GLY A 29 -9.50 -8.79 -18.27
N ASP A 30 -8.58 -9.72 -18.19
CA ASP A 30 -7.95 -10.09 -16.92
C ASP A 30 -7.16 -8.91 -16.36
N VAL A 31 -7.48 -8.56 -15.13
CA VAL A 31 -6.75 -7.56 -14.37
C VAL A 31 -5.44 -8.16 -13.87
N ASN A 32 -4.32 -7.53 -14.20
CA ASN A 32 -3.02 -7.91 -13.67
C ASN A 32 -2.87 -7.41 -12.23
N ILE A 33 -2.75 -8.33 -11.28
CA ILE A 33 -2.54 -7.99 -9.86
C ILE A 33 -1.12 -8.41 -9.47
N LEU A 34 -0.30 -7.44 -9.12
CA LEU A 34 1.06 -7.66 -8.64
C LEU A 34 1.09 -7.61 -7.10
N PRO A 35 1.48 -8.68 -6.40
CA PRO A 35 1.64 -8.64 -4.96
C PRO A 35 2.90 -7.85 -4.58
N ILE A 36 2.76 -6.97 -3.59
CA ILE A 36 3.83 -6.17 -3.00
C ILE A 36 4.05 -6.63 -1.57
N ARG A 37 5.27 -6.99 -1.22
CA ARG A 37 5.59 -7.35 0.15
C ARG A 37 5.83 -6.10 0.97
N VAL A 38 5.08 -5.94 2.04
CA VAL A 38 5.27 -4.87 3.01
C VAL A 38 5.35 -5.44 4.42
N MET A 39 5.75 -4.65 5.39
CA MET A 39 5.98 -5.10 6.76
C MET A 39 5.00 -4.42 7.72
N HIS A 40 4.27 -5.22 8.46
CA HIS A 40 3.50 -4.82 9.65
C HIS A 40 4.40 -5.07 10.87
N GLY A 41 5.17 -4.07 11.28
CA GLY A 41 6.26 -4.28 12.22
C GLY A 41 7.25 -5.31 11.69
N LYS A 42 7.34 -6.47 12.32
CA LYS A 42 8.22 -7.59 11.90
C LYS A 42 7.51 -8.64 11.02
N LEU A 43 6.19 -8.53 10.87
CA LEU A 43 5.38 -9.48 10.12
C LEU A 43 5.31 -9.06 8.64
N PRO A 44 5.76 -9.91 7.69
CA PRO A 44 5.53 -9.65 6.28
C PRO A 44 4.05 -9.87 5.92
N ILE A 45 3.48 -8.89 5.24
CA ILE A 45 2.10 -8.90 4.72
C ILE A 45 2.09 -8.49 3.25
N VAL A 46 0.93 -8.55 2.62
CA VAL A 46 0.75 -8.32 1.18
C VAL A 46 -0.04 -7.06 0.92
N GLY A 47 0.54 -6.14 0.13
CA GLY A 47 -0.21 -5.16 -0.63
C GLY A 47 -0.38 -5.61 -2.07
N PHE A 48 -1.14 -4.87 -2.86
CA PHE A 48 -1.44 -5.20 -4.26
C PHE A 48 -1.26 -3.99 -5.15
N ARG A 49 -0.71 -4.22 -6.35
CA ARG A 49 -0.74 -3.26 -7.43
C ARG A 49 -1.61 -3.78 -8.57
N ILE A 50 -2.44 -2.90 -9.12
CA ILE A 50 -3.30 -3.13 -10.28
C ILE A 50 -3.06 -1.96 -11.24
N ASP A 51 -2.35 -2.21 -12.33
CA ASP A 51 -1.95 -1.18 -13.30
C ASP A 51 -1.27 0.03 -12.63
N ASN A 52 -1.88 1.22 -12.65
CA ASN A 52 -1.39 2.44 -12.02
C ASN A 52 -1.95 2.69 -10.60
N PHE A 53 -2.68 1.72 -10.05
CA PHE A 53 -3.27 1.76 -8.71
C PHE A 53 -2.56 0.81 -7.75
N ALA A 54 -2.36 1.21 -6.49
CA ALA A 54 -1.87 0.34 -5.42
C ALA A 54 -2.78 0.37 -4.19
N TYR A 55 -3.01 -0.79 -3.61
CA TYR A 55 -3.73 -0.97 -2.35
C TYR A 55 -2.79 -1.60 -1.32
N ILE A 56 -2.37 -0.82 -0.34
CA ILE A 56 -1.39 -1.23 0.67
C ILE A 56 -1.91 -0.83 2.04
N THR A 57 -2.39 -1.80 2.81
CA THR A 57 -2.87 -1.57 4.18
C THR A 57 -2.05 -2.32 5.21
N ASP A 58 -2.14 -1.84 6.45
CA ASP A 58 -1.43 -2.33 7.62
C ASP A 58 0.10 -2.25 7.52
N MET A 59 0.61 -1.44 6.62
CA MET A 59 2.04 -1.28 6.42
C MET A 59 2.66 -0.36 7.49
N LYS A 60 3.82 -0.76 8.02
CA LYS A 60 4.76 0.14 8.72
C LYS A 60 5.92 0.51 7.81
N THR A 61 6.53 -0.47 7.18
CA THR A 61 7.68 -0.28 6.29
C THR A 61 7.56 -1.12 5.02
N ILE A 62 8.32 -0.75 4.01
CA ILE A 62 8.46 -1.52 2.78
C ILE A 62 9.95 -1.80 2.53
N PRO A 63 10.34 -3.04 2.19
CA PRO A 63 11.72 -3.32 1.76
C PRO A 63 12.08 -2.54 0.49
N ASP A 64 13.30 -2.03 0.41
CA ASP A 64 13.77 -1.27 -0.77
C ASP A 64 13.67 -2.08 -2.06
N THR A 65 13.78 -3.40 -1.99
CA THR A 65 13.60 -4.32 -3.13
C THR A 65 12.20 -4.34 -3.71
N GLU A 66 11.21 -3.85 -2.97
CA GLU A 66 9.81 -3.78 -3.41
C GLU A 66 9.46 -2.44 -4.09
N LEU A 67 10.21 -1.37 -3.81
CA LEU A 67 9.96 -0.03 -4.34
C LEU A 67 9.87 0.03 -5.88
N PRO A 68 10.73 -0.67 -6.65
CA PRO A 68 10.63 -0.67 -8.11
C PRO A 68 9.27 -1.15 -8.65
N TYR A 69 8.58 -2.02 -7.90
CA TYR A 69 7.24 -2.50 -8.30
C TYR A 69 6.13 -1.47 -8.09
N LEU A 70 6.41 -0.37 -7.40
CA LEU A 70 5.50 0.77 -7.22
C LEU A 70 5.81 1.95 -8.14
N GLU A 71 6.84 1.84 -8.97
CA GLU A 71 7.16 2.86 -9.96
C GLU A 71 6.01 3.04 -10.96
N GLY A 72 5.59 4.29 -11.19
CA GLY A 72 4.47 4.62 -12.08
C GLY A 72 3.07 4.42 -11.50
N VAL A 73 2.94 4.12 -10.20
CA VAL A 73 1.66 4.16 -9.48
C VAL A 73 1.21 5.61 -9.36
N GLU A 74 -0.01 5.90 -9.81
CA GLU A 74 -0.61 7.23 -9.79
C GLU A 74 -1.65 7.38 -8.67
N TYR A 75 -2.31 6.29 -8.30
CA TYR A 75 -3.38 6.24 -7.31
C TYR A 75 -3.03 5.22 -6.22
N MET A 76 -3.21 5.59 -4.97
CA MET A 76 -2.85 4.69 -3.86
C MET A 76 -3.85 4.75 -2.71
N ILE A 77 -4.22 3.59 -2.20
CA ILE A 77 -4.82 3.44 -0.87
C ILE A 77 -3.74 2.91 0.07
N VAL A 78 -3.53 3.62 1.17
CA VAL A 78 -2.51 3.26 2.17
C VAL A 78 -3.01 3.57 3.58
N ASN A 79 -2.54 2.84 4.58
CA ASN A 79 -2.90 3.11 5.95
C ASN A 79 -2.23 4.37 6.50
N GLY A 80 -3.03 5.18 7.19
CA GLY A 80 -2.58 6.31 8.02
C GLY A 80 -3.29 6.26 9.35
N LEU A 81 -2.69 5.58 10.36
CA LEU A 81 -3.41 5.21 11.57
C LEU A 81 -3.79 6.42 12.44
N ARG A 82 -2.87 7.35 12.62
CA ARG A 82 -2.98 8.55 13.49
C ARG A 82 -1.72 9.41 13.32
N HIS A 83 -1.71 10.62 13.90
CA HIS A 83 -0.52 11.47 13.89
C HIS A 83 0.62 10.95 14.75
N LYS A 84 0.31 10.37 15.91
CA LYS A 84 1.32 9.78 16.78
C LYS A 84 1.87 8.49 16.18
N GLU A 85 3.19 8.34 16.23
CA GLU A 85 3.89 7.14 15.77
C GLU A 85 3.32 5.84 16.37
N HIS A 86 3.40 4.77 15.58
CA HIS A 86 2.98 3.43 15.97
C HIS A 86 4.02 2.38 15.50
N PRO A 87 4.30 1.33 16.28
CA PRO A 87 5.37 0.38 15.98
C PRO A 87 5.11 -0.50 14.75
N SER A 88 3.85 -0.73 14.38
CA SER A 88 3.46 -1.65 13.29
C SER A 88 2.69 -1.01 12.15
N HIS A 89 2.23 0.24 12.28
CA HIS A 89 1.49 0.98 11.26
C HIS A 89 2.15 2.31 10.96
N GLN A 90 1.98 2.82 9.75
CA GLN A 90 2.36 4.20 9.43
C GLN A 90 1.49 5.21 10.18
N SER A 91 2.10 6.31 10.61
CA SER A 91 1.36 7.52 10.94
C SER A 91 0.83 8.19 9.67
N ILE A 92 -0.04 9.18 9.82
CA ILE A 92 -0.53 10.00 8.70
C ILE A 92 0.65 10.67 7.99
N GLU A 93 1.59 11.25 8.73
CA GLU A 93 2.78 11.91 8.20
C GLU A 93 3.71 10.96 7.46
N GLU A 94 3.91 9.74 7.99
CA GLU A 94 4.71 8.71 7.33
C GLU A 94 4.06 8.25 6.03
N ALA A 95 2.73 8.07 6.00
CA ALA A 95 1.99 7.72 4.79
C ALA A 95 2.06 8.82 3.73
N ILE A 96 1.90 10.09 4.12
CA ILE A 96 2.05 11.24 3.23
C ILE A 96 3.47 11.28 2.63
N ALA A 97 4.50 11.18 3.47
CA ALA A 97 5.89 11.21 3.02
C ALA A 97 6.20 10.05 2.05
N PHE A 98 5.67 8.86 2.32
CA PHE A 98 5.84 7.69 1.47
C PHE A 98 5.22 7.88 0.08
N THR A 99 3.98 8.32 0.01
CA THR A 99 3.26 8.51 -1.27
C THR A 99 3.83 9.67 -2.08
N GLN A 100 4.23 10.76 -1.42
CA GLN A 100 4.90 11.90 -2.07
C GLN A 100 6.27 11.49 -2.65
N LYS A 101 7.06 10.70 -1.93
CA LYS A 101 8.35 10.17 -2.43
C LYS A 101 8.18 9.32 -3.69
N LEU A 102 7.08 8.58 -3.80
CA LEU A 102 6.77 7.76 -4.99
C LEU A 102 6.17 8.58 -6.14
N GLY A 103 5.79 9.83 -5.92
CA GLY A 103 5.15 10.68 -6.93
C GLY A 103 3.70 10.29 -7.22
N VAL A 104 3.01 9.67 -6.24
CA VAL A 104 1.59 9.34 -6.34
C VAL A 104 0.77 10.62 -6.46
N LYS A 105 -0.18 10.64 -7.39
CA LYS A 105 -1.02 11.82 -7.65
C LYS A 105 -2.13 11.98 -6.62
N GLU A 106 -2.85 10.88 -6.35
CA GLU A 106 -3.98 10.86 -5.41
C GLU A 106 -3.82 9.68 -4.44
N THR A 107 -3.93 9.96 -3.17
CA THR A 107 -3.79 9.00 -2.08
C THR A 107 -4.98 9.06 -1.16
N TRP A 108 -5.56 7.91 -0.83
CA TRP A 108 -6.61 7.75 0.16
C TRP A 108 -6.06 7.04 1.38
N LEU A 109 -6.16 7.69 2.53
CA LEU A 109 -5.78 7.13 3.81
C LEU A 109 -6.92 6.29 4.37
N VAL A 110 -6.59 5.08 4.79
CA VAL A 110 -7.50 4.11 5.42
C VAL A 110 -6.93 3.64 6.77
N HIS A 111 -7.66 2.81 7.48
CA HIS A 111 -7.24 2.23 8.75
C HIS A 111 -6.95 3.28 9.83
N MET A 112 -7.73 4.35 9.83
CA MET A 112 -7.62 5.44 10.80
C MET A 112 -8.16 5.02 12.16
N SER A 113 -7.48 5.45 13.22
CA SER A 113 -7.94 5.23 14.59
C SER A 113 -8.82 6.37 15.06
N HIS A 114 -9.49 6.17 16.19
CA HIS A 114 -10.29 7.21 16.85
C HIS A 114 -9.46 8.35 17.49
N HIS A 115 -8.15 8.37 17.30
CA HIS A 115 -7.25 9.41 17.82
C HIS A 115 -6.97 10.52 16.81
N ILE A 116 -7.70 10.59 15.72
CA ILE A 116 -7.67 11.70 14.76
C ILE A 116 -8.92 12.58 14.96
N GLU A 117 -8.90 13.77 14.42
CA GLU A 117 -10.07 14.64 14.39
C GLU A 117 -11.21 14.03 13.54
N PRO A 118 -12.46 14.49 13.70
CA PRO A 118 -13.55 14.11 12.78
C PRO A 118 -13.17 14.35 11.32
N HIS A 119 -13.68 13.49 10.42
CA HIS A 119 -13.31 13.45 9.00
C HIS A 119 -13.32 14.83 8.32
N ASP A 120 -14.35 15.63 8.53
CA ASP A 120 -14.52 16.94 7.92
C ASP A 120 -13.54 18.01 8.43
N ILE A 121 -12.92 17.77 9.57
CA ILE A 121 -11.87 18.62 10.17
C ILE A 121 -10.51 18.14 9.68
N GLU A 122 -10.23 16.85 9.84
CA GLU A 122 -8.95 16.23 9.49
C GLU A 122 -8.63 16.39 8.00
N GLU A 123 -9.59 16.13 7.11
CA GLU A 123 -9.46 16.25 5.66
C GLU A 123 -8.91 17.63 5.22
N LYS A 124 -9.33 18.71 5.91
CA LYS A 124 -8.88 20.09 5.61
C LYS A 124 -7.41 20.33 5.98
N THR A 125 -6.81 19.50 6.80
CA THR A 125 -5.40 19.64 7.22
C THR A 125 -4.45 18.92 6.29
N LEU A 126 -4.96 18.01 5.43
CA LEU A 126 -4.17 17.20 4.53
C LEU A 126 -3.65 17.99 3.33
N PRO A 127 -2.44 17.70 2.84
CA PRO A 127 -1.94 18.32 1.62
C PRO A 127 -2.75 17.91 0.39
N GLN A 128 -2.63 18.70 -0.67
CA GLN A 128 -3.28 18.41 -1.95
C GLN A 128 -2.95 17.00 -2.45
N GLY A 129 -3.95 16.27 -2.93
CA GLY A 129 -3.83 14.90 -3.41
C GLY A 129 -3.81 13.83 -2.31
N ILE A 130 -4.02 14.22 -1.06
CA ILE A 130 -4.17 13.30 0.08
C ILE A 130 -5.57 13.44 0.65
N HIS A 131 -6.27 12.33 0.80
CA HIS A 131 -7.66 12.25 1.24
C HIS A 131 -7.83 11.24 2.37
N LEU A 132 -8.84 11.44 3.21
CA LEU A 132 -9.35 10.39 4.09
C LEU A 132 -10.44 9.61 3.35
N ALA A 133 -10.28 8.31 3.23
CA ALA A 133 -11.33 7.46 2.67
C ALA A 133 -12.59 7.45 3.56
N TYR A 134 -13.75 7.28 2.96
CA TYR A 134 -15.04 7.18 3.65
C TYR A 134 -15.91 6.08 3.07
N ASP A 135 -16.89 5.62 3.85
CA ASP A 135 -17.79 4.53 3.45
C ASP A 135 -18.63 4.92 2.24
N GLY A 136 -18.58 4.09 1.20
CA GLY A 136 -19.29 4.33 -0.06
C GLY A 136 -18.52 5.17 -1.09
N GLU A 137 -17.28 5.56 -0.80
CA GLU A 137 -16.43 6.24 -1.79
C GLU A 137 -16.12 5.32 -2.98
N VAL A 138 -16.17 5.87 -4.18
CA VAL A 138 -15.81 5.20 -5.44
C VAL A 138 -14.61 5.90 -6.05
N ILE A 139 -13.58 5.13 -6.33
CA ILE A 139 -12.34 5.62 -6.96
C ILE A 139 -12.25 4.99 -8.35
N GLU A 140 -12.14 5.83 -9.37
CA GLU A 140 -11.87 5.42 -10.75
C GLU A 140 -10.39 5.67 -11.08
N PHE A 141 -9.70 4.69 -11.67
CA PHE A 141 -8.27 4.73 -12.00
C PHE A 141 -7.95 4.04 -13.34
#